data_2b0da3d203e4f10067d2ce3b140bb0f0
#
_entry.id   2b0da3d203e4f10067d2ce3b140bb0f0
#
_cell.length_a   1.000
_cell.length_b   1.000
_cell.length_c   1.000
_cell.angle_alpha   90.00
_cell.angle_beta   90.00
_cell.angle_gamma   90.00
#
_symmetry.space_group_name_H-M   'P 1'
#
loop_
_entity.id
_entity.type
_entity.pdbx_description
1 polymer ?
#
loop_
_entity_poly.entity_id
_entity_poly.type
_entity_poly.pdbx_seq_one_letter_code
_entity_poly.pdbx_strand_id
1 'polypeptide(L)'
;MEYRHYNDKKYTYLGGLAHGIGTLLTGMKTSMKVFLRKKVTEQYPENRGELKMFDRFRGTLTMPHDANNEHRCIGCGLCETACPNGTIEVETETIETADGKKKKILARYRYDLGSCIFCQLCVNACPHDAITFDQRYEHAVFDRSKLVLTLNHPGSKVMEKKKEN
;
A
#
# COMPACT_ATOMS: atom_id res chain seq x y z
N MET A 1 21.73 20.09 -15.66
CA MET A 1 21.88 21.20 -14.69
C MET A 1 22.85 22.19 -15.33
N GLU A 2 22.35 23.32 -15.80
CA GLU A 2 23.15 24.34 -16.44
C GLU A 2 23.71 25.25 -15.35
N TYR A 3 25.03 25.19 -15.13
CA TYR A 3 25.70 26.09 -14.21
C TYR A 3 25.67 27.48 -14.79
N ARG A 4 24.91 28.40 -14.20
CA ARG A 4 24.99 29.82 -14.55
C ARG A 4 26.41 30.30 -14.25
N HIS A 5 27.15 30.65 -15.31
CA HIS A 5 28.42 31.36 -15.19
C HIS A 5 28.22 32.61 -14.34
N TYR A 6 28.92 32.68 -13.23
CA TYR A 6 28.99 33.86 -12.37
C TYR A 6 29.63 34.98 -13.20
N ASN A 7 28.85 35.98 -13.51
CA ASN A 7 29.31 37.13 -14.32
C ASN A 7 30.27 37.93 -13.44
N ASP A 8 31.57 37.93 -13.76
CA ASP A 8 32.63 38.68 -13.08
C ASP A 8 32.45 40.20 -13.32
N LYS A 9 31.40 40.78 -12.78
CA LYS A 9 31.29 42.25 -12.71
C LYS A 9 32.30 42.74 -11.69
N LYS A 10 33.33 43.42 -12.17
CA LYS A 10 34.30 44.14 -11.31
C LYS A 10 33.55 45.26 -10.58
N TYR A 11 33.25 45.03 -9.31
CA TYR A 11 32.65 46.05 -8.46
C TYR A 11 33.77 46.98 -7.91
N THR A 12 33.51 48.27 -7.78
CA THR A 12 34.29 49.17 -6.94
C THR A 12 34.18 48.70 -5.50
N TYR A 13 35.17 48.99 -4.64
CA TYR A 13 35.17 48.51 -3.24
C TYR A 13 33.83 48.72 -2.52
N LEU A 14 33.30 49.93 -2.54
CA LEU A 14 32.00 50.26 -1.93
C LEU A 14 30.83 49.59 -2.66
N GLY A 15 30.88 49.43 -3.97
CA GLY A 15 29.87 48.69 -4.75
C GLY A 15 29.87 47.20 -4.43
N GLY A 16 31.05 46.63 -4.23
CA GLY A 16 31.20 45.22 -3.79
C GLY A 16 30.64 44.97 -2.40
N LEU A 17 30.91 45.91 -1.50
CA LEU A 17 30.38 45.84 -0.12
C LEU A 17 28.83 45.91 -0.11
N ALA A 18 28.27 46.89 -0.83
CA ALA A 18 26.81 47.02 -0.95
C ALA A 18 26.16 45.79 -1.60
N HIS A 19 26.77 45.22 -2.64
CA HIS A 19 26.32 44.01 -3.28
C HIS A 19 26.38 42.80 -2.30
N GLY A 20 27.47 42.66 -1.54
CA GLY A 20 27.64 41.61 -0.57
C GLY A 20 26.56 41.67 0.53
N ILE A 21 26.30 42.86 1.08
CA ILE A 21 25.22 43.05 2.06
C ILE A 21 23.85 42.71 1.45
N GLY A 22 23.59 43.16 0.23
CA GLY A 22 22.34 42.88 -0.48
C GLY A 22 22.10 41.39 -0.73
N THR A 23 23.13 40.64 -1.11
CA THR A 23 23.02 39.18 -1.30
C THR A 23 22.80 38.46 0.05
N LEU A 24 23.46 38.91 1.11
CA LEU A 24 23.29 38.38 2.45
C LEU A 24 21.84 38.59 2.96
N LEU A 25 21.31 39.80 2.79
CA LEU A 25 19.93 40.14 3.15
C LEU A 25 18.92 39.33 2.33
N THR A 26 19.20 39.11 1.05
CA THR A 26 18.36 38.26 0.20
C THR A 26 18.35 36.80 0.68
N GLY A 27 19.51 36.27 1.04
CA GLY A 27 19.61 34.94 1.63
C GLY A 27 18.83 34.82 2.96
N MET A 28 19.01 35.80 3.86
CA MET A 28 18.26 35.86 5.14
C MET A 28 16.75 35.95 4.92
N LYS A 29 16.29 36.76 3.97
CA LYS A 29 14.87 36.86 3.59
C LYS A 29 14.31 35.51 3.13
N THR A 30 15.06 34.78 2.34
CA THR A 30 14.66 33.46 1.84
C THR A 30 14.54 32.46 2.99
N SER A 31 15.52 32.42 3.88
CA SER A 31 15.49 31.55 5.07
C SER A 31 14.33 31.91 6.00
N MET A 32 14.09 33.21 6.23
CA MET A 32 12.96 33.67 7.03
C MET A 32 11.62 33.28 6.42
N LYS A 33 11.47 33.41 5.09
CA LYS A 33 10.26 32.96 4.39
C LYS A 33 10.00 31.47 4.55
N VAL A 34 11.05 30.64 4.52
CA VAL A 34 10.93 29.19 4.75
C VAL A 34 10.59 28.90 6.21
N PHE A 35 11.22 29.61 7.15
CA PHE A 35 10.98 29.47 8.59
C PHE A 35 9.51 29.77 8.98
N LEU A 36 8.91 30.80 8.37
CA LEU A 36 7.51 31.18 8.60
C LEU A 36 6.50 30.35 7.79
N ARG A 37 6.97 29.43 6.97
CA ARG A 37 6.08 28.53 6.21
C ARG A 37 5.37 27.56 7.13
N LYS A 38 4.10 27.20 6.79
CA LYS A 38 3.38 26.14 7.49
C LYS A 38 4.22 24.85 7.51
N LYS A 39 4.27 24.21 8.65
CA LYS A 39 4.97 22.93 8.83
C LYS A 39 4.39 21.87 7.89
N VAL A 40 5.27 21.11 7.23
CA VAL A 40 4.92 20.03 6.32
C VAL A 40 5.18 18.66 6.97
N THR A 41 5.95 18.65 8.06
CA THR A 41 6.26 17.43 8.81
C THR A 41 5.00 16.86 9.46
N GLU A 42 4.79 15.58 9.29
CA GLU A 42 3.75 14.83 9.97
C GLU A 42 4.22 14.43 11.36
N GLN A 43 3.35 14.60 12.36
CA GLN A 43 3.62 14.26 13.74
C GLN A 43 3.15 12.83 14.01
N TYR A 44 3.94 11.87 13.60
CA TYR A 44 3.67 10.47 13.92
C TYR A 44 4.31 10.13 15.28
N PRO A 45 3.62 9.46 16.23
CA PRO A 45 2.33 8.77 16.07
C PRO A 45 1.05 9.58 16.37
N GLU A 46 1.14 10.85 16.67
CA GLU A 46 0.01 11.68 17.15
C GLU A 46 -1.10 11.79 16.08
N ASN A 47 -0.72 11.89 14.78
CA ASN A 47 -1.65 12.01 13.67
C ASN A 47 -2.12 10.66 13.08
N ARG A 48 -1.80 9.54 13.75
CA ARG A 48 -2.06 8.17 13.25
C ARG A 48 -3.49 7.94 12.78
N GLY A 49 -4.49 8.49 13.48
CA GLY A 49 -5.90 8.33 13.14
C GLY A 49 -6.35 9.12 11.90
N GLU A 50 -5.61 10.17 11.52
CA GLU A 50 -5.93 11.06 10.40
C GLU A 50 -5.07 10.79 9.17
N LEU A 51 -4.02 9.98 9.34
CA LEU A 51 -3.07 9.70 8.28
C LEU A 51 -3.73 8.87 7.17
N LYS A 52 -3.85 9.48 5.99
CA LYS A 52 -4.33 8.82 4.78
C LYS A 52 -3.15 8.49 3.88
N MET A 53 -2.98 7.21 3.59
CA MET A 53 -2.01 6.78 2.61
C MET A 53 -2.51 7.12 1.20
N PHE A 54 -1.60 7.25 0.25
CA PHE A 54 -1.96 7.47 -1.15
C PHE A 54 -2.71 6.25 -1.73
N ASP A 55 -3.54 6.46 -2.75
CA ASP A 55 -4.45 5.45 -3.31
C ASP A 55 -3.75 4.16 -3.79
N ARG A 56 -2.49 4.28 -4.21
CA ARG A 56 -1.67 3.15 -4.69
C ARG A 56 -0.85 2.49 -3.59
N PHE A 57 -1.08 2.84 -2.33
CA PHE A 57 -0.39 2.22 -1.21
C PHE A 57 -0.78 0.74 -1.07
N ARG A 58 0.21 -0.08 -0.75
CA ARG A 58 0.04 -1.53 -0.59
C ARG A 58 0.34 -1.88 0.87
N GLY A 59 -0.71 -1.87 1.66
CA GLY A 59 -0.64 -2.24 3.07
C GLY A 59 -0.72 -3.75 3.27
N THR A 60 -1.81 -4.24 3.85
CA THR A 60 -2.03 -5.68 4.03
C THR A 60 -2.88 -6.25 2.89
N LEU A 61 -2.55 -7.45 2.42
CA LEU A 61 -3.43 -8.18 1.52
C LEU A 61 -4.71 -8.57 2.27
N THR A 62 -5.85 -8.27 1.68
CA THR A 62 -7.17 -8.55 2.25
C THR A 62 -8.08 -9.20 1.22
N MET A 63 -9.03 -9.97 1.72
CA MET A 63 -10.13 -10.51 0.94
C MET A 63 -11.41 -9.76 1.35
N PRO A 64 -11.94 -8.84 0.51
CA PRO A 64 -13.17 -8.14 0.83
C PRO A 64 -14.35 -9.11 0.96
N HIS A 65 -15.14 -8.95 2.02
CA HIS A 65 -16.37 -9.68 2.26
C HIS A 65 -17.54 -8.71 2.26
N ASP A 66 -18.66 -9.15 1.71
CA ASP A 66 -19.90 -8.38 1.75
C ASP A 66 -20.58 -8.46 3.13
N ALA A 67 -21.67 -7.72 3.30
CA ALA A 67 -22.47 -7.72 4.52
C ALA A 67 -22.99 -9.11 4.92
N ASN A 68 -23.14 -10.01 3.95
CA ASN A 68 -23.58 -11.39 4.14
C ASN A 68 -22.41 -12.37 4.40
N ASN A 69 -21.20 -11.84 4.62
CA ASN A 69 -19.98 -12.64 4.77
C ASN A 69 -19.65 -13.47 3.50
N GLU A 70 -19.92 -12.91 2.32
CA GLU A 70 -19.62 -13.54 1.04
C GLU A 70 -18.37 -12.93 0.41
N HIS A 71 -17.54 -13.76 -0.22
CA HIS A 71 -16.33 -13.36 -0.93
C HIS A 71 -16.33 -13.82 -2.38
N ARG A 72 -15.49 -13.22 -3.23
CA ARG A 72 -15.39 -13.52 -4.65
C ARG A 72 -14.41 -14.66 -4.98
N CYS A 73 -13.65 -15.14 -4.01
CA CYS A 73 -12.62 -16.16 -4.24
C CYS A 73 -13.24 -17.54 -4.48
N ILE A 74 -12.88 -18.16 -5.58
CA ILE A 74 -13.31 -19.53 -5.97
C ILE A 74 -12.27 -20.60 -5.64
N GLY A 75 -11.13 -20.23 -5.03
CA GLY A 75 -10.05 -21.18 -4.73
C GLY A 75 -9.28 -21.70 -5.94
N CYS A 76 -9.09 -20.89 -6.99
CA CYS A 76 -8.40 -21.34 -8.22
C CYS A 76 -6.88 -21.51 -8.07
N GLY A 77 -6.24 -20.98 -7.03
CA GLY A 77 -4.80 -21.10 -6.77
C GLY A 77 -3.88 -20.23 -7.64
N LEU A 78 -4.41 -19.43 -8.59
CA LEU A 78 -3.58 -18.59 -9.48
C LEU A 78 -2.72 -17.57 -8.70
N CYS A 79 -3.25 -17.01 -7.61
CA CYS A 79 -2.51 -16.07 -6.76
C CYS A 79 -1.35 -16.75 -6.02
N GLU A 80 -1.50 -18.01 -5.63
CA GLU A 80 -0.44 -18.82 -5.02
C GLU A 80 0.69 -19.09 -6.03
N THR A 81 0.34 -19.53 -7.24
CA THR A 81 1.31 -19.77 -8.33
C THR A 81 2.02 -18.49 -8.78
N ALA A 82 1.33 -17.33 -8.75
CA ALA A 82 1.90 -16.04 -9.13
C ALA A 82 2.81 -15.43 -8.05
N CYS A 83 2.82 -15.96 -6.83
CA CYS A 83 3.60 -15.42 -5.74
C CYS A 83 5.06 -15.87 -5.81
N PRO A 84 6.05 -14.97 -6.03
CA PRO A 84 7.46 -15.37 -6.15
C PRO A 84 8.05 -15.88 -4.84
N ASN A 85 7.48 -15.45 -3.70
CA ASN A 85 7.97 -15.83 -2.36
C ASN A 85 7.16 -16.96 -1.70
N GLY A 86 6.13 -17.50 -2.38
CA GLY A 86 5.29 -18.56 -1.81
C GLY A 86 4.60 -18.15 -0.50
N THR A 87 4.18 -16.88 -0.38
CA THR A 87 3.56 -16.34 0.84
C THR A 87 2.06 -16.63 0.94
N ILE A 88 1.48 -17.21 -0.10
CA ILE A 88 0.06 -17.51 -0.22
C ILE A 88 -0.11 -19.01 -0.34
N GLU A 89 -1.02 -19.56 0.45
CA GLU A 89 -1.40 -20.95 0.45
C GLU A 89 -2.94 -21.05 0.39
N VAL A 90 -3.46 -21.75 -0.62
CA VAL A 90 -4.89 -21.83 -0.90
C VAL A 90 -5.35 -23.27 -0.72
N GLU A 91 -5.98 -23.56 0.40
CA GLU A 91 -6.60 -24.85 0.67
C GLU A 91 -8.03 -24.86 0.11
N THR A 92 -8.38 -25.90 -0.63
CA THR A 92 -9.70 -26.05 -1.23
C THR A 92 -10.34 -27.39 -0.81
N GLU A 93 -11.63 -27.36 -0.54
CA GLU A 93 -12.44 -28.56 -0.32
C GLU A 93 -13.39 -28.77 -1.48
N THR A 94 -13.66 -30.05 -1.78
CA THR A 94 -14.65 -30.44 -2.77
C THR A 94 -15.92 -30.85 -2.09
N ILE A 95 -16.98 -30.08 -2.30
CA ILE A 95 -18.32 -30.44 -1.82
C ILE A 95 -19.18 -30.95 -2.97
N GLU A 96 -20.03 -31.93 -2.68
CA GLU A 96 -21.06 -32.38 -3.61
C GLU A 96 -22.30 -31.51 -3.44
N THR A 97 -22.68 -30.83 -4.51
CA THR A 97 -23.91 -30.04 -4.55
C THR A 97 -25.10 -30.98 -4.70
N ALA A 98 -26.29 -30.57 -4.22
CA ALA A 98 -27.55 -31.32 -4.32
C ALA A 98 -27.85 -31.86 -5.74
N ASP A 99 -27.26 -31.24 -6.76
CA ASP A 99 -27.35 -31.66 -8.18
C ASP A 99 -26.31 -32.72 -8.59
N GLY A 100 -25.57 -33.33 -7.65
CA GLY A 100 -24.56 -34.35 -7.90
C GLY A 100 -23.28 -33.81 -8.55
N LYS A 101 -23.12 -32.48 -8.69
CA LYS A 101 -21.91 -31.86 -9.26
C LYS A 101 -20.88 -31.57 -8.14
N LYS A 102 -19.63 -31.97 -8.39
CA LYS A 102 -18.52 -31.65 -7.48
C LYS A 102 -18.12 -30.17 -7.69
N LYS A 103 -18.25 -29.34 -6.65
CA LYS A 103 -17.82 -27.94 -6.66
C LYS A 103 -16.66 -27.77 -5.69
N LYS A 104 -15.55 -27.20 -6.18
CA LYS A 104 -14.45 -26.77 -5.30
C LYS A 104 -14.84 -25.49 -4.60
N ILE A 105 -14.66 -25.44 -3.30
CA ILE A 105 -14.82 -24.24 -2.48
C ILE A 105 -13.52 -23.93 -1.75
N LEU A 106 -13.35 -22.67 -1.39
CA LEU A 106 -12.22 -22.23 -0.58
C LEU A 106 -12.44 -22.70 0.86
N ALA A 107 -11.55 -23.55 1.38
CA ALA A 107 -11.54 -23.95 2.78
C ALA A 107 -10.76 -22.94 3.61
N ARG A 108 -9.52 -22.64 3.22
CA ARG A 108 -8.67 -21.70 3.92
C ARG A 108 -7.78 -20.93 2.94
N TYR A 109 -7.64 -19.63 3.18
CA TYR A 109 -6.70 -18.76 2.49
C TYR A 109 -5.68 -18.24 3.48
N ARG A 110 -4.50 -18.81 3.48
CA ARG A 110 -3.41 -18.45 4.37
C ARG A 110 -2.46 -17.48 3.67
N TYR A 111 -2.05 -16.43 4.36
CA TYR A 111 -1.16 -15.39 3.86
C TYR A 111 -0.09 -15.05 4.89
N ASP A 112 1.18 -15.22 4.53
CA ASP A 112 2.32 -14.81 5.35
C ASP A 112 2.74 -13.39 4.98
N LEU A 113 2.27 -12.42 5.75
CA LEU A 113 2.62 -11.00 5.62
C LEU A 113 4.13 -10.78 5.88
N GLY A 114 4.74 -11.57 6.78
CA GLY A 114 6.15 -11.40 7.17
C GLY A 114 7.16 -11.72 6.06
N SER A 115 6.74 -12.45 5.03
CA SER A 115 7.57 -12.79 3.86
C SER A 115 7.11 -12.11 2.59
N CYS A 116 6.03 -11.33 2.63
CA CYS A 116 5.46 -10.66 1.46
C CYS A 116 6.30 -9.46 1.04
N ILE A 117 6.57 -9.31 -0.26
CA ILE A 117 7.29 -8.19 -0.87
C ILE A 117 6.35 -7.12 -1.46
N PHE A 118 5.05 -7.21 -1.23
CA PHE A 118 4.04 -6.25 -1.68
C PHE A 118 4.07 -5.95 -3.19
N CYS A 119 4.45 -6.92 -4.03
CA CYS A 119 4.63 -6.75 -5.48
C CYS A 119 3.32 -6.63 -6.27
N GLN A 120 2.17 -7.02 -5.68
CA GLN A 120 0.83 -6.98 -6.30
C GLN A 120 0.59 -8.04 -7.40
N LEU A 121 1.53 -8.94 -7.67
CA LEU A 121 1.35 -9.97 -8.71
C LEU A 121 0.15 -10.87 -8.43
N CYS A 122 -0.10 -11.24 -7.16
CA CYS A 122 -1.24 -12.05 -6.77
C CYS A 122 -2.59 -11.36 -7.05
N VAL A 123 -2.68 -10.04 -6.84
CA VAL A 123 -3.88 -9.25 -7.14
C VAL A 123 -4.11 -9.19 -8.64
N ASN A 124 -3.05 -8.89 -9.42
CA ASN A 124 -3.13 -8.82 -10.88
C ASN A 124 -3.44 -10.17 -11.53
N ALA A 125 -3.03 -11.28 -10.90
CA ALA A 125 -3.32 -12.64 -11.38
C ALA A 125 -4.73 -13.12 -11.04
N CYS A 126 -5.47 -12.42 -10.18
CA CYS A 126 -6.80 -12.83 -9.74
C CYS A 126 -7.87 -12.45 -10.78
N PRO A 127 -8.53 -13.40 -11.48
CA PRO A 127 -9.54 -13.08 -12.49
C PRO A 127 -10.89 -12.66 -11.89
N HIS A 128 -11.03 -12.73 -10.56
CA HIS A 128 -12.28 -12.44 -9.86
C HIS A 128 -12.19 -11.21 -8.96
N ASP A 129 -11.05 -10.49 -8.97
CA ASP A 129 -10.80 -9.36 -8.07
C ASP A 129 -11.14 -9.69 -6.61
N ALA A 130 -10.80 -10.93 -6.19
CA ALA A 130 -11.17 -11.45 -4.90
C ALA A 130 -10.26 -11.00 -3.77
N ILE A 131 -9.09 -10.46 -4.09
CA ILE A 131 -8.08 -9.98 -3.14
C ILE A 131 -7.60 -8.60 -3.55
N THR A 132 -7.31 -7.76 -2.56
CA THR A 132 -6.79 -6.40 -2.75
C THR A 132 -5.87 -6.02 -1.60
N PHE A 133 -5.05 -4.98 -1.78
CA PHE A 133 -4.29 -4.38 -0.69
C PHE A 133 -5.10 -3.28 -0.03
N ASP A 134 -5.08 -3.26 1.30
CA ASP A 134 -5.65 -2.18 2.11
C ASP A 134 -4.61 -1.09 2.43
N GLN A 135 -4.97 -0.15 3.28
CA GLN A 135 -4.09 0.95 3.68
C GLN A 135 -3.46 0.74 5.07
N ARG A 136 -3.55 -0.44 5.67
CA ARG A 136 -2.92 -0.75 6.94
C ARG A 136 -1.41 -0.85 6.76
N TYR A 137 -0.65 -0.09 7.54
CA TYR A 137 0.81 -0.02 7.42
C TYR A 137 1.54 -0.44 8.71
N GLU A 138 0.82 -0.64 9.80
CA GLU A 138 1.42 -1.03 11.07
C GLU A 138 1.36 -2.55 11.24
N HIS A 139 2.52 -3.18 11.09
CA HIS A 139 2.66 -4.63 11.12
C HIS A 139 3.63 -5.09 12.22
N ALA A 140 3.99 -4.20 13.16
CA ALA A 140 4.88 -4.56 14.26
C ALA A 140 4.19 -5.51 15.23
N VAL A 141 4.77 -6.68 15.42
CA VAL A 141 4.27 -7.74 16.32
C VAL A 141 5.42 -8.34 17.10
N PHE A 142 5.16 -8.86 18.30
CA PHE A 142 6.17 -9.53 19.11
C PHE A 142 6.53 -10.94 18.60
N ASP A 143 5.59 -11.61 17.97
CA ASP A 143 5.74 -12.98 17.49
C ASP A 143 5.43 -13.02 15.98
N ARG A 144 6.33 -13.62 15.21
CA ARG A 144 6.18 -13.76 13.77
C ARG A 144 4.94 -14.54 13.36
N SER A 145 4.49 -15.48 14.18
CA SER A 145 3.28 -16.25 13.90
C SER A 145 2.04 -15.39 13.71
N LYS A 146 2.00 -14.20 14.32
CA LYS A 146 0.91 -13.23 14.18
C LYS A 146 0.87 -12.53 12.81
N LEU A 147 1.94 -12.66 12.02
CA LEU A 147 1.98 -12.16 10.64
C LEU A 147 1.42 -13.16 9.63
N VAL A 148 1.11 -14.37 10.06
CA VAL A 148 0.40 -15.36 9.26
C VAL A 148 -1.09 -15.16 9.43
N LEU A 149 -1.73 -14.62 8.39
CA LEU A 149 -3.14 -14.23 8.41
C LEU A 149 -3.98 -15.25 7.64
N THR A 150 -5.20 -15.51 8.15
CA THR A 150 -6.23 -16.20 7.38
C THR A 150 -7.20 -15.15 6.83
N LEU A 151 -7.28 -15.03 5.50
CA LEU A 151 -8.02 -13.95 4.87
C LEU A 151 -9.51 -14.23 4.73
N ASN A 152 -9.92 -15.50 4.62
CA ASN A 152 -11.33 -15.85 4.61
C ASN A 152 -11.89 -15.88 6.03
N HIS A 153 -13.04 -15.25 6.23
CA HIS A 153 -13.70 -15.25 7.53
C HIS A 153 -14.32 -16.64 7.83
N PRO A 154 -14.42 -17.03 9.10
CA PRO A 154 -15.12 -18.27 9.48
C PRO A 154 -16.55 -18.26 8.95
N GLY A 155 -16.96 -19.36 8.29
CA GLY A 155 -18.30 -19.49 7.72
C GLY A 155 -18.57 -18.64 6.47
N SER A 156 -17.56 -18.02 5.89
CA SER A 156 -17.72 -17.25 4.65
C SER A 156 -18.07 -18.16 3.46
N LYS A 157 -18.87 -17.62 2.54
CA LYS A 157 -19.33 -18.32 1.34
C LYS A 157 -18.87 -17.61 0.07
N VAL A 158 -18.79 -18.35 -1.03
CA VAL A 158 -18.51 -17.78 -2.34
C VAL A 158 -19.77 -17.06 -2.85
N MET A 159 -19.64 -15.80 -3.23
CA MET A 159 -20.71 -15.02 -3.84
C MET A 159 -21.23 -15.71 -5.11
N GLU A 160 -22.52 -15.97 -5.18
CA GLU A 160 -23.14 -16.47 -6.40
C GLU A 160 -23.22 -15.34 -7.44
N LYS A 161 -22.67 -15.61 -8.64
CA LYS A 161 -22.83 -14.66 -9.75
C LYS A 161 -24.31 -14.49 -10.05
N LYS A 162 -24.88 -13.31 -9.75
CA LYS A 162 -26.19 -12.94 -10.32
C LYS A 162 -26.02 -13.02 -11.82
N LYS A 163 -26.76 -13.91 -12.48
CA LYS A 163 -26.92 -13.89 -13.92
C LYS A 163 -27.60 -12.57 -14.26
N GLU A 164 -26.84 -11.60 -14.75
CA GLU A 164 -27.43 -10.47 -15.46
C GLU A 164 -28.06 -11.04 -16.74
N ASN A 165 -29.39 -10.97 -16.79
CA ASN A 165 -30.18 -11.22 -18.00
C ASN A 165 -30.07 -10.01 -18.90
#